data_06eaab24b7f69488ceaba66c261ee8ff
#
_entry.id   06eaab24b7f69488ceaba66c261ee8ff
#
_cell.length_a   1.000
_cell.length_b   1.000
_cell.length_c   1.000
_cell.angle_alpha   90.00
_cell.angle_beta   90.00
_cell.angle_gamma   90.00
#
_symmetry.space_group_name_H-M   'P 1'
#
loop_
_entity.id
_entity.type
_entity.pdbx_description
1 polymer ?
#
loop_
_entity_poly.entity_id
_entity_poly.type
_entity_poly.pdbx_seq_one_letter_code
_entity_poly.pdbx_strand_id
1 'polypeptide(L)'
;MKILLTGFDPFGGETVNPAFEAVKLLPDTIAGAEIVKQEVPTEFIRAGEVLEAAIQANQPDVVICIGQAGGRSAITPEKVAINLMDGRIADNAGYQPIDMTIQEDGETAYFTSLPVKAMVQNIKDAGIPSALSYTAGSYVCNYLMYTLLYLIDRKYPNIRGGFIHVPYAMEQVVNKPLGTPSMDLHQIARGLEKAVEAVVKNDADLAVDMGTTH
;
A
#
# COMPACT_ATOMS: atom_id res chain seq x y z
N MET A 1 9.04 -17.86 4.75
CA MET A 1 8.06 -16.76 4.74
C MET A 1 7.74 -16.43 3.29
N LYS A 2 6.46 -16.32 2.96
CA LYS A 2 5.98 -15.89 1.63
C LYS A 2 5.25 -14.57 1.77
N ILE A 3 5.61 -13.59 0.94
CA ILE A 3 5.06 -12.23 0.97
C ILE A 3 4.37 -11.94 -0.35
N LEU A 4 3.08 -11.63 -0.30
CA LEU A 4 2.31 -11.15 -1.44
C LEU A 4 2.39 -9.62 -1.48
N LEU A 5 2.94 -9.09 -2.57
CA LEU A 5 2.96 -7.67 -2.87
C LEU A 5 1.95 -7.38 -3.96
N THR A 6 1.03 -6.45 -3.72
CA THR A 6 0.13 -5.98 -4.76
C THR A 6 0.45 -4.56 -5.16
N GLY A 7 0.13 -4.18 -6.39
CA GLY A 7 0.19 -2.79 -6.86
C GLY A 7 -0.94 -2.55 -7.85
N PHE A 8 -1.40 -1.31 -7.93
CA PHE A 8 -2.52 -0.95 -8.80
C PHE A 8 -2.09 -0.73 -10.25
N ASP A 9 -3.03 -0.99 -11.16
CA ASP A 9 -2.98 -0.58 -12.55
C ASP A 9 -3.06 0.95 -12.71
N PRO A 10 -2.77 1.53 -13.91
CA PRO A 10 -2.94 2.95 -14.18
C PRO A 10 -4.39 3.42 -14.02
N PHE A 11 -4.58 4.65 -13.51
CA PHE A 11 -5.90 5.27 -13.29
C PHE A 11 -5.87 6.79 -13.52
N GLY A 12 -7.05 7.41 -13.60
CA GLY A 12 -7.18 8.87 -13.69
C GLY A 12 -6.56 9.49 -14.95
N GLY A 13 -6.50 8.72 -16.05
CA GLY A 13 -5.91 9.17 -17.33
C GLY A 13 -4.38 9.04 -17.40
N GLU A 14 -3.74 8.52 -16.35
CA GLU A 14 -2.30 8.20 -16.35
C GLU A 14 -2.05 6.92 -17.17
N THR A 15 -0.87 6.83 -17.77
CA THR A 15 -0.42 5.64 -18.52
C THR A 15 0.42 4.70 -17.68
N VAL A 16 0.84 5.14 -16.50
CA VAL A 16 1.72 4.41 -15.57
C VAL A 16 1.18 4.53 -14.15
N ASN A 17 1.31 3.47 -13.36
CA ASN A 17 1.13 3.53 -11.92
C ASN A 17 2.42 3.04 -11.24
N PRO A 18 3.16 3.91 -10.53
CA PRO A 18 4.45 3.57 -9.94
C PRO A 18 4.35 2.45 -8.89
N ALA A 19 3.16 2.19 -8.35
CA ALA A 19 2.96 1.15 -7.36
C ALA A 19 3.31 -0.23 -7.92
N PHE A 20 2.65 -0.67 -9.00
CA PHE A 20 2.95 -1.98 -9.58
C PHE A 20 4.24 -1.99 -10.39
N GLU A 21 4.57 -0.89 -11.08
CA GLU A 21 5.85 -0.79 -11.79
C GLU A 21 7.06 -0.99 -10.86
N ALA A 22 7.04 -0.39 -9.65
CA ALA A 22 8.09 -0.61 -8.67
C ALA A 22 8.08 -2.04 -8.10
N VAL A 23 6.90 -2.64 -7.88
CA VAL A 23 6.78 -4.04 -7.45
C VAL A 23 7.39 -5.00 -8.47
N LYS A 24 7.19 -4.75 -9.77
CA LYS A 24 7.79 -5.57 -10.83
C LYS A 24 9.33 -5.57 -10.81
N LEU A 25 9.96 -4.46 -10.38
CA LEU A 25 11.42 -4.33 -10.28
C LEU A 25 12.04 -5.08 -9.08
N LEU A 26 11.24 -5.49 -8.10
CA LEU A 26 11.75 -6.20 -6.93
C LEU A 26 12.24 -7.60 -7.30
N PRO A 27 13.29 -8.11 -6.62
CA PRO A 27 13.71 -9.50 -6.79
C PRO A 27 12.64 -10.48 -6.25
N ASP A 28 12.69 -11.72 -6.71
CA ASP A 28 11.74 -12.77 -6.27
C ASP A 28 12.06 -13.31 -4.87
N THR A 29 13.15 -12.85 -4.26
CA THR A 29 13.51 -13.15 -2.88
C THR A 29 14.11 -11.93 -2.20
N ILE A 30 13.58 -11.53 -1.02
CA ILE A 30 14.09 -10.41 -0.21
C ILE A 30 14.32 -10.92 1.21
N ALA A 31 15.53 -10.77 1.73
CA ALA A 31 15.93 -11.20 3.08
C ALA A 31 15.52 -12.67 3.40
N GLY A 32 15.50 -13.54 2.39
CA GLY A 32 15.12 -14.94 2.51
C GLY A 32 13.61 -15.23 2.41
N ALA A 33 12.77 -14.21 2.25
CA ALA A 33 11.35 -14.38 1.97
C ALA A 33 11.08 -14.47 0.46
N GLU A 34 10.21 -15.40 0.06
CA GLU A 34 9.68 -15.53 -1.30
C GLU A 34 8.71 -14.38 -1.58
N ILE A 35 8.86 -13.70 -2.72
CA ILE A 35 8.02 -12.56 -3.13
C ILE A 35 7.09 -12.99 -4.27
N VAL A 36 5.80 -12.87 -4.02
CA VAL A 36 4.75 -13.03 -5.04
C VAL A 36 4.22 -11.65 -5.40
N LYS A 37 4.07 -11.36 -6.69
CA LYS A 37 3.67 -10.07 -7.23
C LYS A 37 2.31 -10.20 -7.91
N GLN A 38 1.36 -9.33 -7.57
CA GLN A 38 0.01 -9.33 -8.13
C GLN A 38 -0.42 -7.91 -8.49
N GLU A 39 -0.80 -7.69 -9.73
CA GLU A 39 -1.50 -6.46 -10.14
C GLU A 39 -2.96 -6.51 -9.70
N VAL A 40 -3.46 -5.38 -9.19
CA VAL A 40 -4.87 -5.22 -8.82
C VAL A 40 -5.47 -4.03 -9.58
N PRO A 41 -6.75 -4.12 -10.01
CA PRO A 41 -7.37 -3.01 -10.71
C PRO A 41 -7.65 -1.85 -9.74
N THR A 42 -7.58 -0.61 -10.25
CA THR A 42 -8.01 0.59 -9.51
C THR A 42 -9.54 0.71 -9.60
N GLU A 43 -10.21 -0.27 -9.04
CA GLU A 43 -11.67 -0.41 -9.00
C GLU A 43 -12.08 -0.79 -7.58
N PHE A 44 -13.06 -0.09 -7.01
CA PHE A 44 -13.74 -0.54 -5.79
C PHE A 44 -14.31 -1.94 -6.03
N ILE A 45 -14.54 -2.72 -5.01
CA ILE A 45 -15.05 -4.09 -5.06
C ILE A 45 -14.08 -5.05 -5.78
N ARG A 46 -13.79 -4.83 -7.06
CA ARG A 46 -12.96 -5.73 -7.88
C ARG A 46 -11.54 -5.87 -7.35
N ALA A 47 -10.94 -4.79 -6.82
CA ALA A 47 -9.62 -4.85 -6.19
C ALA A 47 -9.60 -5.83 -5.00
N GLY A 48 -10.65 -5.80 -4.18
CA GLY A 48 -10.80 -6.72 -3.04
C GLY A 48 -10.98 -8.18 -3.47
N GLU A 49 -11.77 -8.44 -4.52
CA GLU A 49 -11.95 -9.79 -5.08
C GLU A 49 -10.63 -10.37 -5.62
N VAL A 50 -9.87 -9.57 -6.37
CA VAL A 50 -8.56 -9.99 -6.90
C VAL A 50 -7.57 -10.23 -5.77
N LEU A 51 -7.55 -9.38 -4.74
CA LEU A 51 -6.72 -9.55 -3.56
C LEU A 51 -7.05 -10.86 -2.82
N GLU A 52 -8.32 -11.12 -2.54
CA GLU A 52 -8.72 -12.35 -1.85
C GLU A 52 -8.39 -13.61 -2.66
N ALA A 53 -8.63 -13.59 -3.97
CA ALA A 53 -8.25 -14.68 -4.88
C ALA A 53 -6.73 -14.93 -4.86
N ALA A 54 -5.91 -13.86 -4.83
CA ALA A 54 -4.47 -13.98 -4.74
C ALA A 54 -4.01 -14.55 -3.38
N ILE A 55 -4.65 -14.17 -2.28
CA ILE A 55 -4.40 -14.74 -0.94
C ILE A 55 -4.71 -16.23 -0.94
N GLN A 56 -5.87 -16.64 -1.48
CA GLN A 56 -6.28 -18.05 -1.55
C GLN A 56 -5.32 -18.89 -2.39
N ALA A 57 -4.90 -18.37 -3.55
CA ALA A 57 -4.02 -19.09 -4.47
C ALA A 57 -2.59 -19.26 -3.93
N ASN A 58 -2.07 -18.26 -3.21
CA ASN A 58 -0.66 -18.23 -2.81
C ASN A 58 -0.42 -18.56 -1.34
N GLN A 59 -1.44 -18.44 -0.47
CA GLN A 59 -1.36 -18.67 0.97
C GLN A 59 -0.16 -17.95 1.61
N PRO A 60 -0.07 -16.61 1.50
CA PRO A 60 1.06 -15.84 2.00
C PRO A 60 1.05 -15.75 3.53
N ASP A 61 2.24 -15.55 4.13
CA ASP A 61 2.38 -15.20 5.54
C ASP A 61 2.14 -13.69 5.76
N VAL A 62 2.45 -12.88 4.74
CA VAL A 62 2.33 -11.43 4.78
C VAL A 62 1.74 -10.90 3.48
N VAL A 63 0.88 -9.89 3.57
CA VAL A 63 0.36 -9.16 2.40
C VAL A 63 0.66 -7.67 2.56
N ILE A 64 1.31 -7.08 1.57
CA ILE A 64 1.57 -5.64 1.51
C ILE A 64 0.96 -5.10 0.24
N CYS A 65 -0.05 -4.25 0.37
CA CYS A 65 -0.62 -3.54 -0.76
C CYS A 65 0.14 -2.23 -1.00
N ILE A 66 0.41 -1.89 -2.25
CA ILE A 66 1.13 -0.68 -2.65
C ILE A 66 0.21 0.16 -3.54
N GLY A 67 0.14 1.47 -3.26
CA GLY A 67 -0.64 2.42 -4.05
C GLY A 67 0.11 3.72 -4.29
N GLN A 68 -0.33 4.49 -5.29
CA GLN A 68 0.18 5.81 -5.59
C GLN A 68 -0.56 6.87 -4.77
N ALA A 69 0.18 7.75 -4.09
CA ALA A 69 -0.35 8.96 -3.47
C ALA A 69 0.28 10.20 -4.11
N GLY A 70 -0.37 10.70 -5.17
CA GLY A 70 0.05 11.93 -5.84
C GLY A 70 0.09 13.12 -4.87
N GLY A 71 1.18 13.90 -4.93
CA GLY A 71 1.41 15.03 -4.03
C GLY A 71 2.24 14.70 -2.79
N ARG A 72 2.48 13.44 -2.47
CA ARG A 72 3.46 13.05 -1.43
C ARG A 72 4.87 13.00 -2.01
N SER A 73 5.87 13.39 -1.21
CA SER A 73 7.30 13.38 -1.58
C SER A 73 8.09 12.22 -0.94
N ALA A 74 7.41 11.35 -0.17
CA ALA A 74 8.01 10.27 0.60
C ALA A 74 7.24 8.97 0.44
N ILE A 75 7.90 7.84 0.63
CA ILE A 75 7.25 6.53 0.77
C ILE A 75 6.62 6.47 2.16
N THR A 76 5.33 6.16 2.21
CA THR A 76 4.56 6.25 3.45
C THR A 76 3.84 4.95 3.79
N PRO A 77 4.39 4.11 4.70
CA PRO A 77 3.62 3.04 5.33
C PRO A 77 2.42 3.60 6.08
N GLU A 78 1.24 2.99 5.87
CA GLU A 78 -0.02 3.42 6.43
C GLU A 78 -0.32 2.72 7.77
N LYS A 79 -0.70 3.48 8.79
CA LYS A 79 -0.99 2.94 10.12
C LYS A 79 -2.40 2.38 10.24
N VAL A 80 -3.37 2.97 9.56
CA VAL A 80 -4.81 2.70 9.76
C VAL A 80 -5.59 2.82 8.47
N ALA A 81 -6.59 1.96 8.31
CA ALA A 81 -7.65 2.06 7.30
C ALA A 81 -9.00 2.28 7.99
N ILE A 82 -9.89 3.06 7.38
CA ILE A 82 -11.22 3.38 7.88
C ILE A 82 -12.32 2.73 7.05
N ASN A 83 -13.45 2.45 7.67
CA ASN A 83 -14.60 1.80 7.03
C ASN A 83 -15.43 2.79 6.19
N LEU A 84 -14.79 3.40 5.20
CA LEU A 84 -15.37 4.45 4.38
C LEU A 84 -14.89 4.36 2.93
N MET A 85 -15.85 4.42 1.98
CA MET A 85 -15.62 4.70 0.57
C MET A 85 -16.22 6.06 0.22
N ASP A 86 -15.38 7.01 -0.20
CA ASP A 86 -15.79 8.33 -0.66
C ASP A 86 -14.86 8.77 -1.78
N GLY A 87 -15.30 8.57 -3.03
CA GLY A 87 -14.52 8.79 -4.23
C GLY A 87 -14.67 10.20 -4.77
N ARG A 88 -13.60 11.02 -4.75
CA ARG A 88 -13.60 12.33 -5.41
C ARG A 88 -13.75 12.23 -6.93
N ILE A 89 -13.34 11.09 -7.52
CA ILE A 89 -13.48 10.75 -8.94
C ILE A 89 -14.02 9.33 -9.04
N ALA A 90 -14.59 8.97 -10.19
CA ALA A 90 -14.94 7.59 -10.48
C ALA A 90 -13.68 6.72 -10.58
N ASP A 91 -13.80 5.44 -10.26
CA ASP A 91 -12.79 4.42 -10.49
C ASP A 91 -12.70 4.01 -11.97
N ASN A 92 -11.81 3.04 -12.30
CA ASN A 92 -11.63 2.59 -13.68
C ASN A 92 -12.87 1.90 -14.28
N ALA A 93 -13.80 1.42 -13.44
CA ALA A 93 -15.08 0.87 -13.87
C ALA A 93 -16.20 1.93 -13.98
N GLY A 94 -15.90 3.19 -13.64
CA GLY A 94 -16.88 4.29 -13.65
C GLY A 94 -17.72 4.36 -12.37
N TYR A 95 -17.39 3.59 -11.32
CA TYR A 95 -18.10 3.62 -10.06
C TYR A 95 -17.52 4.70 -9.13
N GLN A 96 -18.40 5.51 -8.55
CA GLN A 96 -18.03 6.61 -7.65
C GLN A 96 -18.88 6.54 -6.39
N PRO A 97 -18.44 5.82 -5.34
CA PRO A 97 -19.16 5.80 -4.05
C PRO A 97 -19.03 7.17 -3.36
N ILE A 98 -20.07 7.56 -2.63
CA ILE A 98 -20.12 8.79 -1.84
C ILE A 98 -20.57 8.40 -0.43
N ASP A 99 -19.69 8.63 0.56
CA ASP A 99 -19.94 8.40 1.99
C ASP A 99 -20.53 7.01 2.30
N MET A 100 -19.96 5.96 1.70
CA MET A 100 -20.44 4.59 1.85
C MET A 100 -19.55 3.77 2.77
N THR A 101 -20.15 2.90 3.56
CA THR A 101 -19.48 1.89 4.37
C THR A 101 -18.87 0.79 3.48
N ILE A 102 -17.66 0.33 3.80
CA ILE A 102 -16.99 -0.78 3.08
C ILE A 102 -17.59 -2.12 3.51
N GLN A 103 -17.71 -2.35 4.83
CA GLN A 103 -18.28 -3.57 5.42
C GLN A 103 -19.23 -3.22 6.54
N GLU A 104 -20.50 -3.63 6.43
CA GLU A 104 -21.55 -3.35 7.42
C GLU A 104 -21.28 -3.97 8.80
N ASP A 105 -20.63 -5.13 8.83
CA ASP A 105 -20.27 -5.87 10.05
C ASP A 105 -18.81 -5.70 10.45
N GLY A 106 -18.07 -4.80 9.78
CA GLY A 106 -16.67 -4.50 10.06
C GLY A 106 -16.52 -3.42 11.12
N GLU A 107 -15.32 -3.36 11.72
CA GLU A 107 -14.97 -2.29 12.67
C GLU A 107 -14.91 -0.93 11.97
N THR A 108 -15.03 0.16 12.72
CA THR A 108 -14.91 1.53 12.16
C THR A 108 -13.55 1.80 11.55
N ALA A 109 -12.51 1.12 12.04
CA ALA A 109 -11.14 1.19 11.52
C ALA A 109 -10.36 -0.06 11.92
N TYR A 110 -9.38 -0.43 11.08
CA TYR A 110 -8.40 -1.46 11.37
C TYR A 110 -6.99 -0.88 11.34
N PHE A 111 -6.19 -1.24 12.32
CA PHE A 111 -4.75 -0.93 12.33
C PHE A 111 -3.97 -2.02 11.61
N THR A 112 -2.94 -1.61 10.86
CA THR A 112 -2.00 -2.56 10.24
C THR A 112 -1.31 -3.41 11.30
N SER A 113 -1.07 -4.68 10.97
CA SER A 113 -0.25 -5.59 11.78
C SER A 113 1.24 -5.59 11.36
N LEU A 114 1.62 -4.75 10.39
CA LEU A 114 3.00 -4.61 9.95
C LEU A 114 3.81 -3.71 10.90
N PRO A 115 5.14 -3.91 11.01
CA PRO A 115 6.04 -3.09 11.81
C PRO A 115 6.35 -1.76 11.08
N VAL A 116 5.35 -0.89 10.93
CA VAL A 116 5.42 0.31 10.07
C VAL A 116 6.49 1.32 10.48
N LYS A 117 6.81 1.41 11.78
CA LYS A 117 7.89 2.28 12.25
C LYS A 117 9.26 1.71 11.87
N ALA A 118 9.45 0.38 11.98
CA ALA A 118 10.64 -0.29 11.49
C ALA A 118 10.79 -0.14 9.96
N MET A 119 9.69 -0.21 9.22
CA MET A 119 9.68 0.02 7.77
C MET A 119 10.17 1.44 7.45
N VAL A 120 9.58 2.47 8.08
CA VAL A 120 9.98 3.87 7.90
C VAL A 120 11.47 4.07 8.24
N GLN A 121 11.94 3.50 9.35
CA GLN A 121 13.34 3.63 9.75
C GLN A 121 14.27 2.99 8.72
N ASN A 122 13.98 1.76 8.29
CA ASN A 122 14.83 1.03 7.34
C ASN A 122 14.90 1.72 5.96
N ILE A 123 13.80 2.34 5.51
CA ILE A 123 13.77 3.16 4.29
C ILE A 123 14.65 4.40 4.47
N LYS A 124 14.54 5.11 5.59
CA LYS A 124 15.36 6.30 5.90
C LYS A 124 16.85 5.97 6.01
N ASP A 125 17.21 4.85 6.62
CA ASP A 125 18.60 4.39 6.74
C ASP A 125 19.23 4.08 5.37
N ALA A 126 18.41 3.77 4.36
CA ALA A 126 18.83 3.64 2.97
C ALA A 126 18.93 4.98 2.21
N GLY A 127 18.72 6.12 2.88
CA GLY A 127 18.80 7.46 2.30
C GLY A 127 17.54 7.84 1.48
N ILE A 128 16.41 7.18 1.67
CA ILE A 128 15.18 7.41 0.92
C ILE A 128 14.15 8.11 1.83
N PRO A 129 13.48 9.20 1.38
CA PRO A 129 12.45 9.87 2.16
C PRO A 129 11.31 8.92 2.53
N SER A 130 10.99 8.82 3.81
CA SER A 130 9.88 8.03 4.33
C SER A 130 9.28 8.67 5.57
N ALA A 131 7.97 8.48 5.76
CA ALA A 131 7.24 8.95 6.93
C ALA A 131 6.09 7.99 7.25
N LEU A 132 5.71 7.90 8.54
CA LEU A 132 4.51 7.19 8.93
C LEU A 132 3.27 7.99 8.53
N SER A 133 2.28 7.33 7.94
CA SER A 133 1.00 7.94 7.57
C SER A 133 -0.14 7.37 8.41
N TYR A 134 -1.08 8.25 8.78
CA TYR A 134 -2.28 7.91 9.55
C TYR A 134 -3.56 8.00 8.71
N THR A 135 -3.45 8.06 7.40
CA THR A 135 -4.60 8.02 6.51
C THR A 135 -4.25 7.52 5.12
N ALA A 136 -4.91 6.46 4.69
CA ALA A 136 -4.87 5.96 3.32
C ALA A 136 -5.88 6.70 2.40
N GLY A 137 -6.53 7.75 2.89
CA GLY A 137 -7.62 8.45 2.21
C GLY A 137 -8.95 7.73 2.33
N SER A 138 -9.83 7.92 1.34
CA SER A 138 -11.16 7.29 1.26
C SER A 138 -11.45 6.69 -0.13
N TYR A 139 -10.43 6.65 -1.01
CA TYR A 139 -10.52 6.09 -2.34
C TYR A 139 -10.13 4.59 -2.36
N VAL A 140 -9.89 4.00 -3.52
CA VAL A 140 -9.62 2.56 -3.70
C VAL A 140 -8.45 2.06 -2.84
N CYS A 141 -7.45 2.91 -2.52
CA CYS A 141 -6.33 2.54 -1.64
C CYS A 141 -6.81 2.21 -0.22
N ASN A 142 -7.62 3.08 0.38
CA ASN A 142 -8.21 2.82 1.69
C ASN A 142 -9.17 1.63 1.65
N TYR A 143 -9.99 1.51 0.59
CA TYR A 143 -10.87 0.36 0.38
C TYR A 143 -10.06 -0.96 0.40
N LEU A 144 -8.97 -1.03 -0.37
CA LEU A 144 -8.16 -2.25 -0.47
C LEU A 144 -7.46 -2.57 0.86
N MET A 145 -6.87 -1.55 1.53
CA MET A 145 -6.26 -1.74 2.84
C MET A 145 -7.27 -2.20 3.88
N TYR A 146 -8.45 -1.56 3.93
CA TYR A 146 -9.50 -1.94 4.86
C TYR A 146 -9.97 -3.38 4.60
N THR A 147 -10.24 -3.72 3.33
CA THR A 147 -10.67 -5.07 2.93
C THR A 147 -9.64 -6.12 3.30
N LEU A 148 -8.34 -5.87 3.08
CA LEU A 148 -7.27 -6.75 3.53
C LEU A 148 -7.34 -7.01 5.03
N LEU A 149 -7.40 -5.94 5.83
CA LEU A 149 -7.38 -6.05 7.29
C LEU A 149 -8.67 -6.68 7.84
N TYR A 150 -9.82 -6.42 7.23
CA TYR A 150 -11.07 -7.11 7.52
C TYR A 150 -10.99 -8.63 7.22
N LEU A 151 -10.43 -9.01 6.07
CA LEU A 151 -10.22 -10.41 5.72
C LEU A 151 -9.26 -11.12 6.70
N ILE A 152 -8.21 -10.42 7.15
CA ILE A 152 -7.29 -10.92 8.17
C ILE A 152 -8.04 -11.16 9.49
N ASP A 153 -8.84 -10.20 9.93
CA ASP A 153 -9.63 -10.31 11.18
C ASP A 153 -10.62 -11.47 11.13
N ARG A 154 -11.32 -11.64 10.01
CA ARG A 154 -12.45 -12.58 9.89
C ARG A 154 -12.08 -13.96 9.34
N LYS A 155 -11.09 -14.05 8.46
CA LYS A 155 -10.85 -15.25 7.64
C LYS A 155 -9.42 -15.80 7.73
N TYR A 156 -8.42 -14.89 7.84
CA TYR A 156 -7.02 -15.25 7.71
C TYR A 156 -6.16 -14.76 8.88
N PRO A 157 -6.47 -15.15 10.15
CA PRO A 157 -5.86 -14.55 11.34
C PRO A 157 -4.35 -14.77 11.48
N ASN A 158 -3.78 -15.67 10.69
CA ASN A 158 -2.34 -15.94 10.68
C ASN A 158 -1.55 -15.07 9.70
N ILE A 159 -2.24 -14.26 8.87
CA ILE A 159 -1.61 -13.35 7.90
C ILE A 159 -1.35 -12.00 8.58
N ARG A 160 -0.15 -11.43 8.37
CA ARG A 160 0.10 -10.01 8.67
C ARG A 160 -0.15 -9.17 7.42
N GLY A 161 -0.72 -7.98 7.57
CA GLY A 161 -1.03 -7.16 6.41
C GLY A 161 -1.03 -5.66 6.66
N GLY A 162 -0.87 -4.91 5.57
CA GLY A 162 -0.91 -3.45 5.56
C GLY A 162 -0.70 -2.85 4.18
N PHE A 163 -0.40 -1.55 4.16
CA PHE A 163 -0.38 -0.75 2.94
C PHE A 163 0.79 0.24 2.94
N ILE A 164 1.34 0.50 1.76
CA ILE A 164 2.38 1.52 1.54
C ILE A 164 1.94 2.42 0.39
N HIS A 165 1.95 3.74 0.60
CA HIS A 165 1.84 4.69 -0.49
C HIS A 165 3.22 5.10 -1.00
N VAL A 166 3.32 5.23 -2.34
CA VAL A 166 4.51 5.74 -3.03
C VAL A 166 4.18 7.03 -3.78
N PRO A 167 5.17 7.94 -3.97
CA PRO A 167 4.99 9.15 -4.77
C PRO A 167 4.72 8.87 -6.25
N TYR A 168 4.39 9.92 -7.02
CA TYR A 168 4.48 9.87 -8.47
C TYR A 168 5.87 9.42 -8.94
N ALA A 169 5.94 8.65 -10.02
CA ALA A 169 7.18 8.48 -10.78
C ALA A 169 7.55 9.79 -11.50
N MET A 170 8.85 9.99 -11.78
CA MET A 170 9.35 11.24 -12.38
C MET A 170 8.71 11.52 -13.75
N GLU A 171 8.47 10.50 -14.56
CA GLU A 171 7.82 10.64 -15.87
C GLU A 171 6.38 11.16 -15.81
N GLN A 172 5.66 10.90 -14.72
CA GLN A 172 4.28 11.36 -14.55
C GLN A 172 4.19 12.88 -14.29
N VAL A 173 5.26 13.51 -13.84
CA VAL A 173 5.23 14.93 -13.43
C VAL A 173 5.78 15.88 -14.47
N VAL A 174 6.26 15.38 -15.62
CA VAL A 174 6.85 16.19 -16.71
C VAL A 174 5.92 17.32 -17.15
N ASN A 175 4.61 17.07 -17.19
CA ASN A 175 3.59 18.03 -17.61
C ASN A 175 2.67 18.48 -16.47
N LYS A 176 3.01 18.18 -15.20
CA LYS A 176 2.26 18.63 -14.03
C LYS A 176 2.76 20.01 -13.56
N PRO A 177 2.01 20.71 -12.71
CA PRO A 177 2.44 22.00 -12.14
C PRO A 177 3.84 21.92 -11.53
N LEU A 178 4.61 23.02 -11.70
CA LEU A 178 5.96 23.13 -11.14
C LEU A 178 5.93 22.89 -9.62
N GLY A 179 6.88 22.08 -9.14
CA GLY A 179 6.95 21.69 -7.72
C GLY A 179 6.11 20.46 -7.36
N THR A 180 5.44 19.81 -8.32
CA THR A 180 4.78 18.52 -8.07
C THR A 180 5.83 17.49 -7.63
N PRO A 181 5.72 16.92 -6.41
CA PRO A 181 6.70 15.97 -5.91
C PRO A 181 6.64 14.65 -6.66
N SER A 182 7.81 14.05 -6.87
CA SER A 182 7.97 12.74 -7.50
C SER A 182 9.22 12.04 -6.98
N MET A 183 9.34 10.76 -7.27
CA MET A 183 10.50 9.95 -6.92
C MET A 183 10.87 9.06 -8.11
N ASP A 184 12.18 8.84 -8.32
CA ASP A 184 12.65 7.89 -9.32
C ASP A 184 12.10 6.48 -9.06
N LEU A 185 11.69 5.77 -10.09
CA LEU A 185 11.04 4.46 -9.96
C LEU A 185 11.95 3.41 -9.29
N HIS A 186 13.27 3.44 -9.57
CA HIS A 186 14.22 2.53 -8.92
C HIS A 186 14.43 2.89 -7.44
N GLN A 187 14.32 4.19 -7.07
CA GLN A 187 14.34 4.61 -5.67
C GLN A 187 13.06 4.16 -4.94
N ILE A 188 11.90 4.21 -5.61
CA ILE A 188 10.66 3.66 -5.07
C ILE A 188 10.84 2.14 -4.82
N ALA A 189 11.29 1.39 -5.82
CA ALA A 189 11.53 -0.05 -5.70
C ALA A 189 12.51 -0.38 -4.58
N ARG A 190 13.65 0.35 -4.49
CA ARG A 190 14.61 0.18 -3.40
C ARG A 190 13.99 0.47 -2.03
N GLY A 191 13.15 1.50 -1.92
CA GLY A 191 12.44 1.80 -0.67
C GLY A 191 11.45 0.69 -0.28
N LEU A 192 10.72 0.13 -1.25
CA LEU A 192 9.85 -1.03 -1.03
C LEU A 192 10.64 -2.27 -0.60
N GLU A 193 11.79 -2.53 -1.21
CA GLU A 193 12.69 -3.62 -0.78
C GLU A 193 13.10 -3.44 0.69
N LYS A 194 13.47 -2.23 1.11
CA LYS A 194 13.82 -1.92 2.51
C LYS A 194 12.64 -2.05 3.46
N ALA A 195 11.43 -1.71 3.02
CA ALA A 195 10.22 -1.95 3.79
C ALA A 195 9.99 -3.46 4.01
N VAL A 196 10.11 -4.27 2.95
CA VAL A 196 9.98 -5.73 3.04
C VAL A 196 11.06 -6.35 3.94
N GLU A 197 12.32 -5.92 3.81
CA GLU A 197 13.39 -6.36 4.74
C GLU A 197 13.04 -6.09 6.20
N ALA A 198 12.45 -4.93 6.51
CA ALA A 198 12.02 -4.60 7.86
C ALA A 198 10.92 -5.54 8.36
N VAL A 199 9.96 -5.88 7.50
CA VAL A 199 8.87 -6.83 7.82
C VAL A 199 9.40 -8.23 8.11
N VAL A 200 10.40 -8.68 7.35
CA VAL A 200 11.04 -10.00 7.55
C VAL A 200 11.83 -10.07 8.84
N LYS A 201 12.50 -8.96 9.22
CA LYS A 201 13.40 -8.90 10.38
C LYS A 201 12.71 -8.57 11.70
N ASN A 202 11.45 -8.09 11.67
CA ASN A 202 10.77 -7.62 12.87
C ASN A 202 9.37 -8.25 13.01
N ASP A 203 9.17 -9.02 14.06
CA ASP A 203 7.85 -9.55 14.41
C ASP A 203 6.99 -8.52 15.16
N ALA A 204 7.61 -7.54 15.81
CA ALA A 204 6.95 -6.42 16.48
C ALA A 204 7.49 -5.07 15.98
N ASP A 205 6.68 -4.03 16.10
CA ASP A 205 7.07 -2.68 15.67
C ASP A 205 8.04 -2.01 16.67
N LEU A 206 8.78 -1.01 16.21
CA LEU A 206 9.71 -0.24 17.05
C LEU A 206 8.95 0.64 18.06
N ALA A 207 9.46 0.68 19.28
CA ALA A 207 8.97 1.59 20.32
C ALA A 207 9.66 2.96 20.25
N VAL A 208 9.49 3.66 19.09
CA VAL A 208 10.06 4.98 18.84
C VAL A 208 8.96 5.99 18.51
N ASP A 209 9.23 7.28 18.72
CA ASP A 209 8.28 8.33 18.37
C ASP A 209 8.32 8.61 16.85
N MET A 210 7.18 8.48 16.19
CA MET A 210 6.93 8.86 14.79
C MET A 210 5.55 9.52 14.66
N GLY A 211 4.97 9.99 15.77
CA GLY A 211 3.70 10.69 15.78
C GLY A 211 3.79 12.07 15.11
N THR A 212 2.63 12.65 14.82
CA THR A 212 2.50 14.03 14.33
C THR A 212 1.96 14.93 15.43
N THR A 213 2.32 16.21 15.39
CA THR A 213 1.84 17.24 16.34
C THR A 213 0.74 18.12 15.76
N HIS A 214 0.28 17.83 14.54
CA HIS A 214 -0.73 18.59 13.79
C HIS A 214 -1.52 17.68 12.86
#